data_5507856e6b277e6a99d1b54195b4484a
#
_entry.id   5507856e6b277e6a99d1b54195b4484a
#
_cell.length_a   1.000
_cell.length_b   1.000
_cell.length_c   1.000
_cell.angle_alpha   90.00
_cell.angle_beta   90.00
_cell.angle_gamma   90.00
#
_symmetry.space_group_name_H-M   'P 1'
#
loop_
_entity.id
_entity.type
_entity.pdbx_description
1 polymer ?
#
loop_
_entity_poly.entity_id
_entity_poly.type
_entity_poly.pdbx_seq_one_letter_code
_entity_poly.pdbx_strand_id
1 'polypeptide(L)' 'MYSVSEIDSLKQRINELEALLEKERESNKLNLEKIKTENYDALEASQTRYQGELAIQRENFQRQIEKLKSQLQSFQV' A
#
# COMPACT_ATOMS: atom_id res chain seq x y z
N MET A 1 -18.67 -51.64 1.26
CA MET A 1 -19.76 -50.88 0.59
C MET A 1 -20.38 -49.91 1.57
N TYR A 2 -20.51 -48.63 1.19
CA TYR A 2 -21.11 -47.64 2.07
C TYR A 2 -22.64 -47.77 2.12
N SER A 3 -23.24 -47.56 3.27
CA SER A 3 -24.69 -47.50 3.42
C SER A 3 -25.24 -46.18 2.84
N VAL A 4 -26.53 -46.10 2.54
CA VAL A 4 -27.20 -44.89 2.08
C VAL A 4 -27.03 -43.76 3.10
N SER A 5 -27.09 -44.07 4.39
CA SER A 5 -26.89 -43.12 5.49
C SER A 5 -25.45 -42.55 5.48
N GLU A 6 -24.46 -43.38 5.23
CA GLU A 6 -23.07 -42.92 5.11
C GLU A 6 -22.85 -42.06 3.90
N ILE A 7 -23.44 -42.41 2.76
CA ILE A 7 -23.38 -41.62 1.53
C ILE A 7 -24.02 -40.24 1.75
N ASP A 8 -25.16 -40.18 2.38
CA ASP A 8 -25.83 -38.91 2.69
C ASP A 8 -25.00 -38.03 3.63
N SER A 9 -24.38 -38.62 4.65
CA SER A 9 -23.48 -37.91 5.54
C SER A 9 -22.27 -37.35 4.80
N LEU A 10 -21.68 -38.11 3.89
CA LEU A 10 -20.56 -37.67 3.07
C LEU A 10 -20.96 -36.52 2.14
N LYS A 11 -22.10 -36.61 1.51
CA LYS A 11 -22.63 -35.54 0.65
C LYS A 11 -22.86 -34.25 1.46
N GLN A 12 -23.43 -34.36 2.65
CA GLN A 12 -23.64 -33.24 3.54
C GLN A 12 -22.30 -32.59 3.91
N ARG A 13 -21.30 -33.42 4.24
CA ARG A 13 -19.96 -32.91 4.60
C ARG A 13 -19.29 -32.20 3.42
N ILE A 14 -19.44 -32.73 2.22
CA ILE A 14 -18.94 -32.08 1.00
C ILE A 14 -19.58 -30.71 0.82
N ASN A 15 -20.88 -30.61 0.96
CA ASN A 15 -21.61 -29.34 0.83
C ASN A 15 -21.16 -28.33 1.88
N GLU A 16 -20.94 -28.75 3.12
CA GLU A 16 -20.43 -27.89 4.19
C GLU A 16 -19.02 -27.37 3.88
N LEU A 17 -18.15 -28.24 3.41
CA LEU A 17 -16.78 -27.89 3.06
C LEU A 17 -16.72 -26.95 1.84
N GLU A 18 -17.56 -27.17 0.86
CA GLU A 18 -17.66 -26.27 -0.29
C GLU A 18 -18.13 -24.88 0.13
N ALA A 19 -19.12 -24.80 1.02
CA ALA A 19 -19.60 -23.54 1.56
C ALA A 19 -18.51 -22.79 2.37
N LEU A 20 -17.76 -23.53 3.20
CA LEU A 20 -16.64 -22.98 3.95
C LEU A 20 -15.52 -22.47 3.04
N LEU A 21 -15.22 -23.23 2.00
CA LEU A 21 -14.21 -22.85 1.02
C LEU A 21 -14.59 -21.57 0.29
N GLU A 22 -15.84 -21.45 -0.13
CA GLU A 22 -16.34 -20.24 -0.80
C GLU A 22 -16.27 -19.03 0.14
N LYS A 23 -16.65 -19.20 1.38
CA LYS A 23 -16.58 -18.16 2.40
C LYS A 23 -15.14 -17.71 2.64
N GLU A 24 -14.20 -18.64 2.69
CA GLU A 24 -12.79 -18.35 2.87
C GLU A 24 -12.22 -17.60 1.66
N ARG A 25 -12.55 -18.02 0.45
CA ARG A 25 -12.14 -17.33 -0.78
C ARG A 25 -12.63 -15.90 -0.83
N GLU A 26 -13.88 -15.66 -0.47
CA GLU A 26 -14.46 -14.32 -0.44
C GLU A 26 -13.77 -13.45 0.62
N SER A 27 -13.54 -13.98 1.81
CA SER A 27 -12.82 -13.29 2.87
C SER A 27 -11.38 -12.93 2.47
N ASN A 28 -10.67 -13.86 1.84
CA ASN A 28 -9.31 -13.63 1.35
C ASN A 28 -9.26 -12.56 0.26
N LYS A 29 -10.23 -12.56 -0.64
CA LYS A 29 -10.36 -11.56 -1.70
C LYS A 29 -10.53 -10.16 -1.11
N LEU A 30 -11.43 -10.02 -0.13
CA LEU A 30 -11.67 -8.74 0.55
C LEU A 30 -10.42 -8.26 1.30
N ASN A 31 -9.73 -9.16 1.98
CA ASN A 31 -8.48 -8.84 2.67
C ASN A 31 -7.39 -8.38 1.71
N LEU A 32 -7.26 -9.02 0.54
CA LEU A 32 -6.31 -8.62 -0.49
C LEU A 32 -6.61 -7.22 -1.04
N GLU A 33 -7.87 -6.92 -1.31
CA GLU A 33 -8.29 -5.60 -1.79
C GLU A 33 -7.98 -4.53 -0.74
N LYS A 34 -8.24 -4.81 0.54
CA LYS A 34 -7.93 -3.92 1.65
C LYS A 34 -6.43 -3.63 1.74
N ILE A 35 -5.59 -4.67 1.69
CA ILE A 35 -4.13 -4.54 1.76
C ILE A 35 -3.61 -3.71 0.58
N LYS A 36 -4.10 -3.95 -0.62
CA LYS A 36 -3.73 -3.18 -1.82
C LYS A 36 -4.07 -1.70 -1.67
N THR A 37 -5.26 -1.39 -1.16
CA THR A 37 -5.69 0.00 -0.93
C THR A 37 -4.82 0.67 0.12
N GLU A 38 -4.56 0.02 1.26
CA GLU A 38 -3.71 0.54 2.32
C GLU A 38 -2.28 0.80 1.85
N ASN A 39 -1.72 -0.11 1.05
CA ASN A 39 -0.38 0.05 0.48
C ASN A 39 -0.31 1.20 -0.52
N TYR A 40 -1.33 1.37 -1.33
CA TYR A 40 -1.42 2.47 -2.29
C TYR A 40 -1.46 3.81 -1.58
N ASP A 41 -2.29 3.95 -0.56
CA ASP A 41 -2.41 5.16 0.25
C ASP A 41 -1.09 5.49 0.96
N ALA A 42 -0.41 4.49 1.51
CA ALA A 42 0.89 4.66 2.15
C ALA A 42 1.96 5.14 1.17
N LEU A 43 1.98 4.61 -0.05
CA LEU A 43 2.88 5.04 -1.12
C LEU A 43 2.60 6.48 -1.55
N GLU A 44 1.35 6.84 -1.71
CA GLU A 44 0.94 8.20 -2.07
C GLU A 44 1.36 9.21 -0.99
N ALA A 45 1.12 8.90 0.28
CA ALA A 45 1.53 9.74 1.39
C ALA A 45 3.05 9.90 1.45
N SER A 46 3.81 8.83 1.21
CA SER A 46 5.26 8.84 1.16
C SER A 46 5.77 9.72 0.02
N GLN A 47 5.18 9.60 -1.17
CA GLN A 47 5.51 10.42 -2.33
C GLN A 47 5.30 11.91 -2.05
N THR A 48 4.16 12.27 -1.48
CA THR A 48 3.84 13.66 -1.12
C THR A 48 4.87 14.22 -0.14
N ARG A 49 5.26 13.43 0.87
CA ARG A 49 6.28 13.82 1.84
C ARG A 49 7.65 14.04 1.19
N TYR A 50 8.07 13.13 0.31
CA TYR A 50 9.32 13.27 -0.43
C TYR A 50 9.35 14.52 -1.31
N GLN A 51 8.28 14.81 -2.00
CA GLN A 51 8.17 16.01 -2.82
C GLN A 51 8.28 17.27 -1.98
N GLY A 52 7.65 17.29 -0.80
CA GLY A 52 7.77 18.39 0.15
C GLY A 52 9.20 18.59 0.65
N GLU A 53 9.88 17.52 1.02
CA GLU A 53 11.28 17.56 1.46
C GLU A 53 12.22 18.05 0.36
N LEU A 54 12.02 17.60 -0.89
CA LEU A 54 12.79 18.07 -2.03
C LEU A 54 12.59 19.55 -2.31
N ALA A 55 11.36 20.06 -2.19
CA ALA A 55 11.06 21.47 -2.37
C ALA A 55 11.79 22.32 -1.32
N ILE A 56 11.79 21.90 -0.06
CA ILE A 56 12.50 22.57 1.02
C ILE A 56 14.01 22.58 0.77
N GLN A 57 14.59 21.47 0.34
CA GLN A 57 16.02 21.40 0.00
C GLN A 57 16.38 22.34 -1.14
N ARG A 58 15.58 22.41 -2.19
CA ARG A 58 15.79 23.33 -3.32
C ARG A 58 15.79 24.77 -2.85
N GLU A 59 14.83 25.15 -2.01
CA GLU A 59 14.80 26.52 -1.47
C GLU A 59 16.04 26.82 -0.64
N ASN A 60 16.47 25.91 0.21
CA ASN A 60 17.67 26.09 1.02
C ASN A 60 18.93 26.25 0.17
N PHE A 61 19.10 25.43 -0.84
CA PHE A 61 20.26 25.56 -1.75
C PHE A 61 20.20 26.85 -2.54
N GLN A 62 19.01 27.26 -2.99
CA GLN A 62 18.85 28.51 -3.73
C GLN A 62 19.21 29.71 -2.87
N ARG A 63 18.80 29.75 -1.61
CA ARG A 63 19.19 30.78 -0.64
C ARG A 63 20.70 30.82 -0.42
N GLN A 64 21.35 29.66 -0.31
CA GLN A 64 22.80 29.57 -0.18
C GLN A 64 23.51 30.11 -1.39
N ILE A 65 23.04 29.78 -2.60
CA ILE A 65 23.58 30.28 -3.85
C ILE A 65 23.43 31.80 -3.94
N GLU A 66 22.27 32.35 -3.61
CA GLU A 66 22.03 33.79 -3.62
C GLU A 66 22.93 34.52 -2.62
N LYS A 67 23.10 33.95 -1.44
CA LYS A 67 23.99 34.49 -0.40
C LYS A 67 25.43 34.53 -0.91
N LEU A 68 25.91 33.45 -1.52
CA LEU A 68 27.27 33.38 -2.09
C LEU A 68 27.45 34.38 -3.23
N LYS A 69 26.47 34.53 -4.08
CA LYS A 69 26.49 35.53 -5.16
C LYS A 69 26.59 36.95 -4.62
N SER A 70 25.82 37.26 -3.58
CA SER A 70 25.87 38.57 -2.92
C SER A 70 27.22 38.84 -2.29
N GLN A 71 27.82 37.83 -1.63
CA GLN A 71 29.17 37.95 -1.06
C GLN A 71 30.22 38.16 -2.15
N LEU A 72 30.12 37.43 -3.26
CA LEU A 72 31.03 37.59 -4.37
C LEU A 72 30.92 38.99 -5.00
N GLN A 73 29.71 39.50 -5.20
CA GLN A 73 29.49 40.84 -5.71
C GLN A 73 30.08 41.90 -4.80
N SER A 74 30.04 41.73 -3.50
CA SER A 74 30.65 42.69 -2.59
C SER A 74 32.17 42.75 -2.65
N PHE A 75 32.83 41.71 -3.20
CA PHE A 75 34.25 41.69 -3.46
C PHE A 75 34.65 42.21 -4.84
N GLN A 76 33.71 42.40 -5.75
CA GLN A 76 33.96 42.84 -7.13
C GLN A 76 33.90 44.35 -7.31
N VAL A 77 33.84 45.08 -6.30
CA VAL A 77 33.83 46.57 -6.32
C VAL A 77 35.24 47.16 -6.67
#